data_c53bdc063e076a1cc7e46d2d04aabe8e
#
_entry.id   c53bdc063e076a1cc7e46d2d04aabe8e
#
_cell.length_a   1.000
_cell.length_b   1.000
_cell.length_c   1.000
_cell.angle_alpha   90.00
_cell.angle_beta   90.00
_cell.angle_gamma   90.00
#
_symmetry.space_group_name_H-M   'P 1'
#
loop_
_entity.id
_entity.type
_entity.pdbx_description
1 polymer ?
#
loop_
_entity_poly.entity_id
_entity_poly.type
_entity_poly.pdbx_seq_one_letter_code
_entity_poly.pdbx_strand_id
1 'polypeptide(L)'
;MLLPSHPRQPINPWAPAPTAAPSTMGRLRLWLAVLAGLSGVTAQEDLYRKVFVFRTDPSDAYVVLRAKLEQPLLNFTVCLRSYTDLTRPHSLFSYATKAQDNEILLFKPKPTEYRFYVGGKFVTFRVPEGRGDWEHVCASWESATGIAEFWLNGKPWPRKGLQRGYAVGAEAVILLGQEQDAFGGGFDVYNSFTGELADVHLWDAGLSPDKMRAAYQSLRLPPALLAWRSLSYETKGDVVVKPRLREALGR
;
A
#
# COMPACT_ATOMS: atom_id res chain seq x y z
N MET A 1 -67.15 -66.45 19.62
CA MET A 1 -67.01 -65.82 18.28
C MET A 1 -65.56 -65.71 17.94
N LEU A 2 -65.03 -66.72 17.18
CA LEU A 2 -63.62 -66.89 16.90
C LEU A 2 -63.25 -66.16 15.60
N LEU A 3 -62.21 -65.33 15.65
CA LEU A 3 -61.67 -64.63 14.48
C LEU A 3 -60.71 -65.58 13.73
N PRO A 4 -60.67 -65.54 12.40
CA PRO A 4 -59.84 -66.45 11.62
C PRO A 4 -58.39 -65.99 11.56
N SER A 5 -57.50 -66.99 11.68
CA SER A 5 -56.07 -66.84 11.55
C SER A 5 -55.64 -66.73 10.09
N HIS A 6 -54.88 -65.69 9.77
CA HIS A 6 -54.23 -65.54 8.46
C HIS A 6 -52.97 -66.42 8.37
N PRO A 7 -52.75 -67.09 7.23
CA PRO A 7 -51.54 -67.91 7.02
C PRO A 7 -50.31 -67.02 6.78
N ARG A 8 -49.19 -67.36 7.40
CA ARG A 8 -47.89 -66.72 7.15
C ARG A 8 -47.34 -67.18 5.79
N GLN A 9 -46.95 -66.26 4.96
CA GLN A 9 -46.22 -66.53 3.73
C GLN A 9 -44.78 -66.94 4.03
N PRO A 10 -44.13 -67.81 3.24
CA PRO A 10 -42.76 -68.23 3.43
C PRO A 10 -41.77 -67.12 3.02
N ILE A 11 -40.75 -66.90 3.84
CA ILE A 11 -39.68 -65.98 3.59
C ILE A 11 -38.75 -66.59 2.52
N ASN A 12 -38.53 -65.87 1.43
CA ASN A 12 -37.63 -66.26 0.35
C ASN A 12 -36.19 -65.86 0.76
N PRO A 13 -35.25 -66.81 0.97
CA PRO A 13 -33.91 -66.54 1.45
C PRO A 13 -32.94 -65.95 0.39
N TRP A 14 -33.44 -65.72 -0.83
CA TRP A 14 -32.62 -65.22 -1.95
C TRP A 14 -33.00 -63.87 -2.50
N ALA A 15 -33.68 -63.01 -1.73
CA ALA A 15 -33.96 -61.66 -2.17
C ALA A 15 -32.69 -60.78 -2.01
N PRO A 16 -32.22 -60.12 -3.06
CA PRO A 16 -31.10 -59.21 -2.93
C PRO A 16 -31.48 -57.99 -2.07
N ALA A 17 -30.53 -57.61 -1.18
CA ALA A 17 -30.68 -56.45 -0.30
C ALA A 17 -30.88 -55.16 -1.11
N PRO A 18 -31.73 -54.26 -0.67
CA PRO A 18 -31.95 -52.98 -1.36
C PRO A 18 -30.63 -52.17 -1.32
N THR A 19 -30.12 -51.85 -2.50
CA THR A 19 -29.02 -50.89 -2.66
C THR A 19 -29.45 -49.52 -2.16
N ALA A 20 -28.81 -49.04 -1.10
CA ALA A 20 -29.05 -47.73 -0.57
C ALA A 20 -28.70 -46.63 -1.64
N ALA A 21 -29.67 -45.86 -2.04
CA ALA A 21 -29.47 -44.70 -2.88
C ALA A 21 -28.54 -43.71 -2.17
N PRO A 22 -27.56 -43.11 -2.86
CA PRO A 22 -26.67 -42.15 -2.24
C PRO A 22 -27.48 -40.94 -1.78
N SER A 23 -27.38 -40.60 -0.50
CA SER A 23 -28.10 -39.49 0.11
C SER A 23 -27.77 -38.15 -0.58
N THR A 24 -28.79 -37.44 -0.98
CA THR A 24 -28.69 -36.08 -1.57
C THR A 24 -27.93 -35.08 -0.67
N MET A 25 -27.79 -35.36 0.62
CA MET A 25 -27.03 -34.56 1.58
C MET A 25 -25.50 -34.56 1.32
N GLY A 26 -24.93 -35.67 0.78
CA GLY A 26 -23.50 -35.68 0.46
C GLY A 26 -23.13 -34.78 -0.71
N ARG A 27 -24.02 -34.65 -1.70
CA ARG A 27 -23.80 -33.76 -2.84
C ARG A 27 -23.93 -32.29 -2.48
N LEU A 28 -24.86 -31.92 -1.59
CA LEU A 28 -25.02 -30.55 -1.11
C LEU A 28 -23.81 -30.07 -0.28
N ARG A 29 -23.23 -30.96 0.55
CA ARG A 29 -22.02 -30.65 1.32
C ARG A 29 -20.79 -30.47 0.44
N LEU A 30 -20.68 -31.23 -0.66
CA LEU A 30 -19.57 -31.08 -1.61
C LEU A 30 -19.65 -29.76 -2.37
N TRP A 31 -20.86 -29.33 -2.77
CA TRP A 31 -21.08 -28.03 -3.42
C TRP A 31 -20.83 -26.85 -2.47
N LEU A 32 -21.22 -26.96 -1.19
CA LEU A 32 -20.93 -25.95 -0.19
C LEU A 32 -19.43 -25.84 0.11
N ALA A 33 -18.69 -26.94 0.12
CA ALA A 33 -17.23 -26.93 0.29
C ALA A 33 -16.51 -26.31 -0.94
N VAL A 34 -17.00 -26.53 -2.15
CA VAL A 34 -16.48 -25.90 -3.37
C VAL A 34 -16.78 -24.41 -3.40
N LEU A 35 -17.96 -23.97 -2.95
CA LEU A 35 -18.29 -22.54 -2.85
C LEU A 35 -17.50 -21.83 -1.73
N ALA A 36 -17.19 -22.51 -0.63
CA ALA A 36 -16.34 -21.95 0.44
C ALA A 36 -14.86 -21.84 0.02
N GLY A 37 -14.40 -22.66 -0.92
CA GLY A 37 -13.03 -22.60 -1.47
C GLY A 37 -12.83 -21.51 -2.53
N LEU A 38 -13.89 -20.89 -3.03
CA LEU A 38 -13.82 -19.79 -4.01
C LEU A 38 -13.82 -18.39 -3.39
N SER A 39 -13.90 -18.30 -2.06
CA SER A 39 -13.80 -17.03 -1.33
C SER A 39 -12.35 -16.70 -1.06
N GLY A 40 -11.70 -15.89 -1.92
CA GLY A 40 -10.46 -15.29 -1.51
C GLY A 40 -9.43 -14.94 -2.57
N VAL A 41 -9.74 -14.94 -3.83
CA VAL A 41 -8.93 -14.17 -4.78
C VAL A 41 -9.63 -12.83 -4.99
N THR A 42 -9.47 -11.92 -4.03
CA THR A 42 -9.72 -10.52 -4.32
C THR A 42 -8.67 -10.11 -5.34
N ALA A 43 -9.05 -10.05 -6.62
CA ALA A 43 -8.20 -9.46 -7.63
C ALA A 43 -7.88 -8.05 -7.15
N GLN A 44 -6.58 -7.78 -6.91
CA GLN A 44 -6.12 -6.47 -6.50
C GLN A 44 -6.49 -5.47 -7.59
N GLU A 45 -7.19 -4.41 -7.21
CA GLU A 45 -7.69 -3.42 -8.15
C GLU A 45 -6.52 -2.65 -8.78
N ASP A 46 -6.45 -2.58 -10.12
CA ASP A 46 -5.48 -1.73 -10.83
C ASP A 46 -5.77 -0.25 -10.49
N LEU A 47 -4.79 0.40 -9.88
CA LEU A 47 -4.88 1.81 -9.50
C LEU A 47 -4.57 2.79 -10.65
N TYR A 48 -4.49 2.31 -11.87
CA TYR A 48 -4.31 3.18 -13.03
C TYR A 48 -5.36 4.28 -13.08
N ARG A 49 -4.93 5.55 -13.15
CA ARG A 49 -5.79 6.75 -13.11
C ARG A 49 -6.68 6.86 -11.87
N LYS A 50 -6.29 6.24 -10.76
CA LYS A 50 -6.97 6.36 -9.47
C LYS A 50 -6.12 7.14 -8.48
N VAL A 51 -6.75 7.51 -7.38
CA VAL A 51 -6.13 8.21 -6.25
C VAL A 51 -6.69 7.67 -4.95
N PHE A 52 -5.90 7.74 -3.88
CA PHE A 52 -6.40 7.68 -2.51
C PHE A 52 -6.84 9.07 -2.11
N VAL A 53 -8.10 9.22 -1.73
CA VAL A 53 -8.67 10.45 -1.20
C VAL A 53 -8.77 10.33 0.31
N PHE A 54 -7.99 11.14 1.02
CA PHE A 54 -8.05 11.32 2.47
C PHE A 54 -9.02 12.45 2.72
N ARG A 55 -10.20 12.12 3.27
CA ARG A 55 -11.25 13.10 3.51
C ARG A 55 -10.91 13.97 4.72
N THR A 56 -11.85 14.51 5.41
CA THR A 56 -11.58 15.45 6.50
C THR A 56 -11.22 14.76 7.81
N ASP A 57 -10.31 15.38 8.55
CA ASP A 57 -10.01 15.21 9.97
C ASP A 57 -9.75 13.77 10.45
N PRO A 58 -8.57 13.29 10.22
CA PRO A 58 -8.31 11.89 10.43
C PRO A 58 -7.15 11.63 11.38
N SER A 59 -7.43 11.46 12.63
CA SER A 59 -6.50 10.79 13.52
C SER A 59 -6.28 9.31 13.15
N ASP A 60 -7.14 8.74 12.30
CA ASP A 60 -7.18 7.31 11.97
C ASP A 60 -7.19 6.99 10.46
N ALA A 61 -7.18 8.00 9.58
CA ALA A 61 -7.20 7.81 8.14
C ALA A 61 -5.78 7.62 7.59
N TYR A 62 -5.49 6.41 7.09
CA TYR A 62 -4.20 6.06 6.48
C TYR A 62 -4.34 4.89 5.52
N VAL A 63 -3.32 4.69 4.70
CA VAL A 63 -3.20 3.51 3.84
C VAL A 63 -1.98 2.72 4.26
N VAL A 64 -2.17 1.44 4.55
CA VAL A 64 -1.09 0.48 4.80
C VAL A 64 -0.62 -0.06 3.46
N LEU A 65 0.66 0.03 3.18
CA LEU A 65 1.29 -0.54 1.98
C LEU A 65 2.06 -1.80 2.34
N ARG A 66 1.94 -2.82 1.51
CA ARG A 66 2.61 -4.10 1.71
C ARG A 66 3.70 -4.28 0.66
N ALA A 67 4.95 -4.24 1.08
CA ALA A 67 6.12 -4.56 0.26
C ALA A 67 6.74 -5.88 0.72
N LYS A 68 7.25 -6.66 -0.21
CA LYS A 68 8.10 -7.81 0.12
C LYS A 68 9.54 -7.33 0.22
N LEU A 69 9.99 -7.07 1.44
CA LEU A 69 11.34 -6.66 1.76
C LEU A 69 12.02 -7.79 2.52
N GLU A 70 12.99 -8.42 1.89
CA GLU A 70 13.73 -9.54 2.47
C GLU A 70 15.07 -9.11 3.09
N GLN A 71 15.58 -7.96 2.66
CA GLN A 71 16.89 -7.44 3.09
C GLN A 71 16.85 -5.94 3.37
N PRO A 72 17.75 -5.44 4.23
CA PRO A 72 17.90 -4.00 4.47
C PRO A 72 18.18 -3.23 3.17
N LEU A 73 17.64 -2.02 3.07
CA LEU A 73 17.89 -1.14 1.93
C LEU A 73 19.17 -0.35 2.15
N LEU A 74 20.14 -0.54 1.25
CA LEU A 74 21.35 0.27 1.16
C LEU A 74 21.22 1.41 0.15
N ASN A 75 20.29 1.27 -0.78
CA ASN A 75 19.89 2.27 -1.76
C ASN A 75 18.39 2.19 -1.92
N PHE A 76 17.75 3.31 -2.12
CA PHE A 76 16.33 3.31 -2.48
C PHE A 76 15.93 4.60 -3.19
N THR A 77 14.80 4.53 -3.88
CA THR A 77 14.09 5.69 -4.40
C THR A 77 12.61 5.54 -4.06
N VAL A 78 12.01 6.57 -3.49
CA VAL A 78 10.57 6.67 -3.28
C VAL A 78 10.03 7.82 -4.11
N CYS A 79 8.94 7.57 -4.85
CA CYS A 79 8.22 8.60 -5.61
C CYS A 79 6.74 8.53 -5.31
N LEU A 80 6.07 9.68 -5.31
CA LEU A 80 4.62 9.78 -5.20
C LEU A 80 4.12 11.10 -5.79
N ARG A 81 2.81 11.20 -5.93
CA ARG A 81 2.12 12.46 -6.23
C ARG A 81 1.21 12.83 -5.08
N SER A 82 1.18 14.11 -4.74
CA SER A 82 0.26 14.68 -3.76
C SER A 82 -0.49 15.88 -4.34
N TYR A 83 -1.75 15.98 -3.94
CA TYR A 83 -2.62 17.11 -4.25
C TYR A 83 -3.38 17.52 -2.99
N THR A 84 -3.03 18.65 -2.42
CA THR A 84 -3.57 19.14 -1.15
C THR A 84 -3.49 20.64 -1.06
N ASP A 85 -4.38 21.22 -0.29
CA ASP A 85 -4.39 22.64 0.11
C ASP A 85 -3.88 22.86 1.55
N LEU A 86 -3.33 21.82 2.18
CA LEU A 86 -2.78 21.92 3.53
C LEU A 86 -1.60 22.88 3.60
N THR A 87 -1.64 23.79 4.56
CA THR A 87 -0.53 24.68 4.90
C THR A 87 0.20 24.29 6.20
N ARG A 88 -0.40 23.39 6.99
CA ARG A 88 0.18 22.79 8.21
C ARG A 88 1.11 21.62 7.88
N PRO A 89 1.91 21.17 8.86
CA PRO A 89 2.72 19.95 8.73
C PRO A 89 1.88 18.73 8.34
N HIS A 90 2.42 17.87 7.47
CA HIS A 90 1.79 16.59 7.12
C HIS A 90 2.78 15.57 6.55
N SER A 91 2.43 14.30 6.74
CA SER A 91 3.20 13.16 6.24
C SER A 91 2.66 12.71 4.88
N LEU A 92 3.55 12.43 3.95
CA LEU A 92 3.22 11.86 2.65
C LEU A 92 3.50 10.36 2.58
N PHE A 93 4.64 9.92 3.14
CA PHE A 93 5.10 8.54 3.13
C PHE A 93 5.90 8.28 4.41
N SER A 94 5.48 7.30 5.18
CA SER A 94 6.11 6.91 6.45
C SER A 94 6.45 5.42 6.43
N TYR A 95 7.73 5.11 6.63
CA TYR A 95 8.28 3.76 6.71
C TYR A 95 8.97 3.61 8.06
N ALA A 96 8.42 2.77 8.92
CA ALA A 96 8.91 2.54 10.27
C ALA A 96 9.30 1.08 10.48
N THR A 97 10.36 0.85 11.24
CA THR A 97 10.72 -0.45 11.78
C THR A 97 10.55 -0.46 13.30
N LYS A 98 10.70 -1.62 13.93
CA LYS A 98 10.68 -1.71 15.39
C LYS A 98 11.84 -0.95 16.05
N ALA A 99 12.94 -0.76 15.32
CA ALA A 99 14.13 -0.08 15.82
C ALA A 99 14.09 1.44 15.59
N GLN A 100 13.36 1.89 14.56
CA GLN A 100 13.31 3.30 14.16
C GLN A 100 11.97 3.63 13.50
N ASP A 101 11.24 4.58 14.05
CA ASP A 101 9.95 5.07 13.54
C ASP A 101 10.07 5.89 12.25
N ASN A 102 11.17 6.64 12.10
CA ASN A 102 11.47 7.46 10.93
C ASN A 102 12.60 6.87 10.07
N GLU A 103 12.51 5.58 9.72
CA GLU A 103 13.47 4.93 8.83
C GLU A 103 13.51 5.58 7.45
N ILE A 104 12.33 5.79 6.85
CA ILE A 104 12.16 6.64 5.67
C ILE A 104 10.89 7.47 5.89
N LEU A 105 11.02 8.79 5.83
CA LEU A 105 9.88 9.67 5.93
C LEU A 105 9.98 10.80 4.91
N LEU A 106 8.93 10.98 4.11
CA LEU A 106 8.71 12.19 3.32
C LEU A 106 7.68 13.05 4.03
N PHE A 107 8.13 14.19 4.51
CA PHE A 107 7.35 15.09 5.35
C PHE A 107 7.35 16.50 4.79
N LYS A 108 6.20 17.14 4.80
CA LYS A 108 6.03 18.53 4.37
C LYS A 108 5.64 19.40 5.57
N PRO A 109 6.62 20.06 6.24
CA PRO A 109 6.33 20.87 7.44
C PRO A 109 5.58 22.17 7.14
N LYS A 110 5.68 22.64 5.89
CA LYS A 110 4.97 23.83 5.36
C LYS A 110 5.02 23.82 3.83
N PRO A 111 4.22 24.65 3.13
CA PRO A 111 4.13 24.62 1.67
C PRO A 111 5.45 24.80 0.92
N THR A 112 6.42 25.51 1.52
CA THR A 112 7.73 25.82 0.90
C THR A 112 8.87 24.93 1.35
N GLU A 113 8.58 23.78 2.00
CA GLU A 113 9.62 22.94 2.57
C GLU A 113 9.26 21.46 2.54
N TYR A 114 10.23 20.63 2.15
CA TYR A 114 10.19 19.20 2.35
C TYR A 114 11.30 18.75 3.27
N ARG A 115 11.01 17.77 4.13
CA ARG A 115 12.01 17.04 4.91
C ARG A 115 12.05 15.59 4.44
N PHE A 116 13.24 15.11 4.20
CA PHE A 116 13.49 13.74 3.85
C PHE A 116 14.35 13.10 4.95
N TYR A 117 13.77 12.07 5.59
CA TYR A 117 14.37 11.35 6.70
C TYR A 117 14.92 10.01 6.23
N VAL A 118 16.08 9.63 6.78
CA VAL A 118 16.67 8.29 6.72
C VAL A 118 17.25 7.96 8.09
N GLY A 119 16.80 6.86 8.71
CA GLY A 119 17.30 6.41 10.01
C GLY A 119 17.19 7.48 11.10
N GLY A 120 16.04 8.16 11.19
CA GLY A 120 15.74 9.17 12.19
C GLY A 120 16.41 10.54 12.01
N LYS A 121 17.29 10.71 11.01
CA LYS A 121 17.89 12.00 10.66
C LYS A 121 17.30 12.52 9.36
N PHE A 122 17.30 13.83 9.17
CA PHE A 122 16.73 14.44 7.98
C PHE A 122 17.58 15.53 7.36
N VAL A 123 17.26 15.78 6.10
CA VAL A 123 17.68 16.96 5.35
C VAL A 123 16.45 17.72 4.87
N THR A 124 16.60 19.03 4.72
CA THR A 124 15.54 19.93 4.32
C THR A 124 15.75 20.44 2.89
N PHE A 125 14.72 20.38 2.07
CA PHE A 125 14.69 20.98 0.74
C PHE A 125 13.68 22.14 0.71
N ARG A 126 14.18 23.33 0.42
CA ARG A 126 13.33 24.52 0.25
C ARG A 126 12.88 24.58 -1.20
N VAL A 127 11.57 24.71 -1.39
CA VAL A 127 10.93 24.68 -2.70
C VAL A 127 10.02 25.92 -2.86
N PRO A 128 9.70 26.33 -4.09
CA PRO A 128 8.64 27.31 -4.29
C PRO A 128 7.31 26.79 -3.75
N GLU A 129 6.46 27.69 -3.29
CA GLU A 129 5.10 27.32 -2.89
C GLU A 129 4.33 26.78 -4.09
N GLY A 130 3.68 25.63 -3.92
CA GLY A 130 2.81 25.01 -4.91
C GLY A 130 1.57 25.87 -5.16
N ARG A 131 1.10 25.91 -6.41
CA ARG A 131 -0.05 26.73 -6.82
C ARG A 131 -1.36 25.96 -6.86
N GLY A 132 -1.56 25.01 -5.94
CA GLY A 132 -2.77 24.16 -5.93
C GLY A 132 -2.83 23.16 -7.10
N ASP A 133 -1.68 22.72 -7.58
CA ASP A 133 -1.53 21.67 -8.58
C ASP A 133 -0.92 20.42 -7.97
N TRP A 134 -0.98 19.30 -8.71
CA TRP A 134 -0.30 18.08 -8.33
C TRP A 134 1.20 18.32 -8.20
N GLU A 135 1.77 17.94 -7.07
CA GLU A 135 3.22 17.86 -6.87
C GLU A 135 3.68 16.41 -7.02
N HIS A 136 4.63 16.17 -7.91
CA HIS A 136 5.33 14.89 -8.02
C HIS A 136 6.67 14.99 -7.29
N VAL A 137 6.84 14.17 -6.27
CA VAL A 137 8.02 14.15 -5.42
C VAL A 137 8.74 12.82 -5.58
N CYS A 138 10.05 12.87 -5.78
CA CYS A 138 10.93 11.71 -5.63
C CYS A 138 12.06 12.05 -4.66
N ALA A 139 12.39 11.11 -3.78
CA ALA A 139 13.57 11.16 -2.92
C ALA A 139 14.35 9.86 -3.09
N SER A 140 15.66 9.98 -3.24
CA SER A 140 16.58 8.86 -3.37
C SER A 140 17.73 9.00 -2.39
N TRP A 141 18.24 7.87 -1.92
CA TRP A 141 19.34 7.85 -0.98
C TRP A 141 20.24 6.64 -1.23
N GLU A 142 21.53 6.82 -0.98
CA GLU A 142 22.57 5.81 -1.13
C GLU A 142 23.43 5.75 0.13
N SER A 143 23.52 4.56 0.73
CA SER A 143 24.28 4.33 1.97
C SER A 143 25.76 4.58 1.82
N ALA A 144 26.38 4.10 0.73
CA ALA A 144 27.82 4.14 0.53
C ALA A 144 28.39 5.56 0.58
N THR A 145 27.70 6.51 0.01
CA THR A 145 28.09 7.92 -0.02
C THR A 145 27.35 8.77 1.01
N GLY A 146 26.18 8.31 1.47
CA GLY A 146 25.24 9.10 2.27
C GLY A 146 24.61 10.24 1.48
N ILE A 147 24.53 10.13 0.15
CA ILE A 147 23.93 11.17 -0.67
C ILE A 147 22.43 10.99 -0.73
N ALA A 148 21.72 12.05 -0.36
CA ALA A 148 20.29 12.22 -0.57
C ALA A 148 20.02 13.10 -1.80
N GLU A 149 19.17 12.62 -2.70
CA GLU A 149 18.67 13.34 -3.85
C GLU A 149 17.19 13.65 -3.67
N PHE A 150 16.76 14.79 -4.16
CA PHE A 150 15.36 15.21 -4.13
C PHE A 150 14.96 15.81 -5.47
N TRP A 151 13.79 15.41 -5.96
CA TRP A 151 13.22 15.85 -7.23
C TRP A 151 11.78 16.32 -7.02
N LEU A 152 11.46 17.50 -7.52
CA LEU A 152 10.11 18.03 -7.52
C LEU A 152 9.66 18.34 -8.96
N ASN A 153 8.55 17.74 -9.37
CA ASN A 153 7.97 17.91 -10.72
C ASN A 153 8.99 17.67 -11.85
N GLY A 154 9.78 16.59 -11.70
CA GLY A 154 10.81 16.18 -12.66
C GLY A 154 12.08 17.01 -12.67
N LYS A 155 12.23 17.98 -11.75
CA LYS A 155 13.42 18.82 -11.61
C LYS A 155 14.21 18.45 -10.37
N PRO A 156 15.55 18.26 -10.47
CA PRO A 156 16.39 17.94 -9.33
C PRO A 156 16.67 19.16 -8.45
N TRP A 157 16.82 18.93 -7.15
CA TRP A 157 17.35 19.88 -6.17
C TRP A 157 18.82 19.54 -5.83
N PRO A 158 19.58 20.48 -5.23
CA PRO A 158 20.93 20.20 -4.79
C PRO A 158 21.00 19.00 -3.84
N ARG A 159 21.93 18.08 -4.09
CA ARG A 159 22.19 16.92 -3.25
C ARG A 159 22.62 17.32 -1.84
N LYS A 160 22.30 16.48 -0.85
CA LYS A 160 22.67 16.68 0.55
C LYS A 160 23.23 15.42 1.16
N GLY A 161 24.11 15.59 2.16
CA GLY A 161 24.63 14.46 2.95
C GLY A 161 23.65 14.03 4.02
N LEU A 162 23.39 12.71 4.12
CA LEU A 162 22.47 12.12 5.09
C LEU A 162 22.91 10.69 5.41
N GLN A 163 23.18 10.36 6.68
CA GLN A 163 23.32 8.99 7.21
C GLN A 163 24.22 8.06 6.37
N ARG A 164 25.45 8.49 6.05
CA ARG A 164 26.42 7.63 5.37
C ARG A 164 26.68 6.34 6.16
N GLY A 165 26.64 5.19 5.46
CA GLY A 165 26.90 3.88 6.04
C GLY A 165 25.71 3.27 6.78
N TYR A 166 24.55 3.93 6.82
CA TYR A 166 23.33 3.41 7.43
C TYR A 166 22.71 2.31 6.56
N ALA A 167 21.95 1.41 7.16
CA ALA A 167 21.15 0.40 6.47
C ALA A 167 19.70 0.50 6.97
N VAL A 168 18.78 0.81 6.09
CA VAL A 168 17.34 0.89 6.40
C VAL A 168 16.80 -0.51 6.62
N GLY A 169 16.16 -0.76 7.76
CA GLY A 169 15.66 -2.09 8.12
C GLY A 169 14.57 -2.62 7.18
N ALA A 170 14.52 -3.95 6.98
CA ALA A 170 13.59 -4.59 6.05
C ALA A 170 12.20 -4.86 6.64
N GLU A 171 12.11 -5.18 7.93
CA GLU A 171 10.83 -5.46 8.61
C GLU A 171 10.09 -4.17 8.94
N ALA A 172 9.30 -3.66 7.99
CA ALA A 172 8.70 -2.36 8.10
C ALA A 172 7.17 -2.37 8.01
N VAL A 173 6.57 -1.39 8.68
CA VAL A 173 5.22 -0.90 8.40
C VAL A 173 5.34 0.35 7.55
N ILE A 174 4.65 0.36 6.39
CA ILE A 174 4.69 1.46 5.44
C ILE A 174 3.30 2.08 5.37
N LEU A 175 3.21 3.38 5.62
CA LEU A 175 1.94 4.11 5.66
C LEU A 175 1.96 5.32 4.75
N LEU A 176 0.77 5.65 4.22
CA LEU A 176 0.48 6.94 3.60
C LEU A 176 -0.51 7.70 4.47
N GLY A 177 -0.34 9.02 4.56
CA GLY A 177 -1.28 9.92 5.21
C GLY A 177 -1.09 10.12 6.70
N GLN A 178 -0.25 9.31 7.36
CA GLN A 178 0.12 9.48 8.78
C GLN A 178 1.63 9.38 8.97
N GLU A 179 2.16 10.12 9.93
CA GLU A 179 3.51 9.93 10.46
C GLU A 179 3.46 8.92 11.61
N GLN A 180 4.40 7.97 11.61
CA GLN A 180 4.52 6.97 12.66
C GLN A 180 5.51 7.47 13.73
N ASP A 181 5.05 7.71 14.96
CA ASP A 181 5.88 7.94 16.15
C ASP A 181 6.13 6.63 16.93
N ALA A 182 5.60 5.52 16.42
CA ALA A 182 5.84 4.17 16.88
C ALA A 182 5.59 3.19 15.73
N PHE A 183 6.10 1.98 15.80
CA PHE A 183 5.90 0.95 14.79
C PHE A 183 4.41 0.64 14.56
N GLY A 184 3.87 1.13 13.45
CA GLY A 184 2.46 0.97 13.06
C GLY A 184 1.47 1.89 13.79
N GLY A 185 1.93 2.94 14.49
CA GLY A 185 1.06 3.80 15.30
C GLY A 185 1.73 5.08 15.80
N GLY A 186 1.20 5.61 16.91
CA GLY A 186 1.69 6.85 17.52
C GLY A 186 1.32 8.10 16.72
N PHE A 187 0.20 8.08 16.00
CA PHE A 187 -0.17 9.15 15.08
C PHE A 187 -0.48 10.46 15.80
N ASP A 188 0.04 11.56 15.25
CA ASP A 188 -0.33 12.92 15.63
C ASP A 188 -1.27 13.51 14.56
N VAL A 189 -2.48 13.87 14.95
CA VAL A 189 -3.48 14.48 14.06
C VAL A 189 -2.94 15.72 13.34
N TYR A 190 -2.05 16.49 13.96
CA TYR A 190 -1.44 17.67 13.34
C TYR A 190 -0.49 17.34 12.19
N ASN A 191 0.00 16.10 12.12
CA ASN A 191 0.88 15.61 11.06
C ASN A 191 0.14 14.77 10.01
N SER A 192 -1.19 14.62 10.15
CA SER A 192 -2.03 13.87 9.23
C SER A 192 -2.20 14.56 7.88
N PHE A 193 -2.38 13.77 6.83
CA PHE A 193 -2.62 14.26 5.47
C PHE A 193 -4.12 14.34 5.15
N THR A 194 -4.51 15.38 4.45
CA THR A 194 -5.82 15.53 3.79
C THR A 194 -5.61 15.92 2.35
N GLY A 195 -6.36 15.34 1.42
CA GLY A 195 -6.20 15.55 -0.02
C GLY A 195 -6.09 14.24 -0.79
N GLU A 196 -5.34 14.24 -1.87
CA GLU A 196 -5.20 13.09 -2.76
C GLU A 196 -3.73 12.64 -2.88
N LEU A 197 -3.48 11.32 -2.76
CA LEU A 197 -2.19 10.70 -3.01
C LEU A 197 -2.31 9.67 -4.14
N ALA A 198 -1.30 9.64 -5.01
CA ALA A 198 -1.24 8.74 -6.15
C ALA A 198 0.19 8.43 -6.59
N ASP A 199 0.31 7.49 -7.53
CA ASP A 199 1.55 7.13 -8.22
C ASP A 199 2.70 6.79 -7.26
N VAL A 200 2.38 6.10 -6.16
CA VAL A 200 3.35 5.70 -5.12
C VAL A 200 4.19 4.53 -5.62
N HIS A 201 5.51 4.72 -5.57
CA HIS A 201 6.50 3.71 -5.93
C HIS A 201 7.64 3.72 -4.94
N LEU A 202 8.20 2.53 -4.69
CA LEU A 202 9.43 2.35 -3.93
C LEU A 202 10.33 1.36 -4.69
N TRP A 203 11.56 1.74 -4.97
CA TRP A 203 12.61 0.87 -5.54
C TRP A 203 13.72 0.67 -4.52
N ASP A 204 14.34 -0.49 -4.53
CA ASP A 204 15.55 -0.83 -3.80
C ASP A 204 16.83 -0.39 -4.54
N ALA A 205 16.75 0.67 -5.29
CA ALA A 205 17.81 1.23 -6.11
C ALA A 205 17.70 2.75 -6.23
N GLY A 206 18.83 3.42 -6.43
CA GLY A 206 18.87 4.80 -6.93
C GLY A 206 18.45 4.86 -8.39
N LEU A 207 17.44 5.64 -8.71
CA LEU A 207 17.03 5.84 -10.10
C LEU A 207 17.92 6.86 -10.81
N SER A 208 18.25 6.57 -12.06
CA SER A 208 18.97 7.55 -12.91
C SER A 208 18.08 8.78 -13.19
N PRO A 209 18.67 9.94 -13.55
CA PRO A 209 17.92 11.15 -13.90
C PRO A 209 16.85 10.93 -14.98
N ASP A 210 17.10 10.07 -15.96
CA ASP A 210 16.12 9.76 -17.00
C ASP A 210 14.94 8.96 -16.45
N LYS A 211 15.18 8.04 -15.51
CA LYS A 211 14.12 7.30 -14.82
C LYS A 211 13.32 8.19 -13.86
N MET A 212 13.96 9.16 -13.19
CA MET A 212 13.26 10.17 -12.38
C MET A 212 12.32 11.02 -13.24
N ARG A 213 12.76 11.44 -14.43
CA ARG A 213 11.90 12.16 -15.40
C ARG A 213 10.80 11.26 -15.95
N ALA A 214 11.09 10.00 -16.23
CA ALA A 214 10.09 9.03 -16.68
C ALA A 214 9.00 8.80 -15.61
N ALA A 215 9.36 8.77 -14.32
CA ALA A 215 8.41 8.69 -13.21
C ALA A 215 7.49 9.92 -13.18
N TYR A 216 8.04 11.11 -13.34
CA TYR A 216 7.25 12.34 -13.46
C TYR A 216 6.31 12.33 -14.66
N GLN A 217 6.73 11.81 -15.79
CA GLN A 217 5.93 11.76 -17.03
C GLN A 217 4.97 10.55 -17.09
N SER A 218 4.92 9.74 -16.03
CA SER A 218 4.11 8.50 -15.97
C SER A 218 4.42 7.52 -17.12
N LEU A 219 5.69 7.47 -17.53
CA LEU A 219 6.18 6.53 -18.55
C LEU A 219 6.50 5.17 -17.92
N ARG A 220 6.93 4.22 -18.78
CA ARG A 220 7.33 2.89 -18.32
C ARG A 220 8.50 2.96 -17.34
N LEU A 221 8.30 2.38 -16.16
CA LEU A 221 9.27 2.34 -15.07
C LEU A 221 9.84 0.92 -14.89
N PRO A 222 11.02 0.79 -14.26
CA PRO A 222 11.55 -0.51 -13.88
C PRO A 222 10.65 -1.17 -12.83
N PRO A 223 10.75 -2.51 -12.63
CA PRO A 223 10.11 -3.20 -11.52
C PRO A 223 10.46 -2.52 -10.20
N ALA A 224 9.50 -2.47 -9.28
CA ALA A 224 9.60 -1.78 -7.99
C ALA A 224 9.10 -2.68 -6.86
N LEU A 225 9.57 -2.43 -5.62
CA LEU A 225 9.06 -3.06 -4.40
C LEU A 225 7.61 -2.66 -4.13
N LEU A 226 7.28 -1.39 -4.38
CA LEU A 226 5.92 -0.87 -4.44
C LEU A 226 5.71 -0.27 -5.83
N ALA A 227 4.74 -0.80 -6.58
CA ALA A 227 4.38 -0.33 -7.89
C ALA A 227 2.90 0.06 -7.91
N TRP A 228 2.58 1.32 -8.20
CA TRP A 228 1.25 1.89 -8.07
C TRP A 228 0.12 1.05 -8.65
N ARG A 229 0.26 0.58 -9.89
CA ARG A 229 -0.78 -0.17 -10.59
C ARG A 229 -1.09 -1.55 -9.99
N SER A 230 -0.10 -2.16 -9.33
CA SER A 230 -0.19 -3.48 -8.68
C SER A 230 0.06 -3.39 -7.18
N LEU A 231 -0.24 -2.24 -6.59
CA LEU A 231 0.02 -1.94 -5.19
C LEU A 231 -0.81 -2.84 -4.26
N SER A 232 -0.15 -3.55 -3.35
CA SER A 232 -0.83 -4.26 -2.27
C SER A 232 -1.06 -3.29 -1.12
N TYR A 233 -2.32 -2.99 -0.84
CA TYR A 233 -2.68 -1.98 0.14
C TYR A 233 -3.92 -2.34 0.96
N GLU A 234 -4.11 -1.64 2.07
CA GLU A 234 -5.31 -1.66 2.90
C GLU A 234 -5.62 -0.23 3.36
N THR A 235 -6.83 0.24 3.13
CA THR A 235 -7.29 1.55 3.61
C THR A 235 -7.82 1.44 5.03
N LYS A 236 -7.51 2.40 5.88
CA LYS A 236 -8.00 2.54 7.26
C LYS A 236 -8.66 3.90 7.44
N GLY A 237 -9.68 3.94 8.28
CA GLY A 237 -10.44 5.16 8.54
C GLY A 237 -11.08 5.72 7.27
N ASP A 238 -11.11 7.05 7.17
CA ASP A 238 -11.84 7.75 6.11
C ASP A 238 -11.00 7.98 4.85
N VAL A 239 -10.55 6.88 4.23
CA VAL A 239 -9.84 6.89 2.95
C VAL A 239 -10.64 6.14 1.90
N VAL A 240 -10.82 6.73 0.73
CA VAL A 240 -11.52 6.12 -0.39
C VAL A 240 -10.69 6.16 -1.67
N VAL A 241 -10.87 5.17 -2.54
CA VAL A 241 -10.27 5.14 -3.87
C VAL A 241 -11.23 5.80 -4.86
N LYS A 242 -10.74 6.76 -5.63
CA LYS A 242 -11.52 7.48 -6.65
C LYS A 242 -10.76 7.60 -7.96
N PRO A 243 -11.46 7.77 -9.10
CA PRO A 243 -10.81 8.19 -10.34
C PRO A 243 -10.14 9.56 -10.16
N ARG A 244 -8.98 9.77 -10.78
CA ARG A 244 -8.30 11.07 -10.81
C ARG A 244 -9.14 12.08 -11.58
N LEU A 245 -9.39 13.26 -10.98
CA LEU A 245 -10.19 14.32 -11.60
C LEU A 245 -9.47 15.02 -12.76
N ARG A 246 -8.14 15.09 -12.69
CA ARG A 246 -7.30 15.79 -13.65
C ARG A 246 -6.09 14.93 -13.99
N GLU A 247 -5.71 14.86 -15.25
CA GLU A 247 -4.41 14.28 -15.60
C GLU A 247 -3.32 15.14 -14.97
N ALA A 248 -2.43 14.52 -14.21
CA ALA A 248 -1.23 15.17 -13.71
C ALA A 248 -0.21 15.25 -14.86
N LEU A 249 -0.55 16.02 -15.91
CA LEU A 249 0.32 16.21 -17.05
C LEU A 249 1.49 17.09 -16.64
N GLY A 250 2.68 16.53 -16.66
CA GLY A 250 3.88 17.32 -16.82
C GLY A 250 3.83 18.01 -18.18
N ARG A 251 3.54 19.29 -18.21
CA ARG A 251 3.83 20.17 -19.34
C ARG A 251 5.25 20.66 -19.24
#